data_1bd642bf0711f120ccc0b87f96433e0c
#
_entry.id   1bd642bf0711f120ccc0b87f96433e0c
#
_cell.length_a   1.000
_cell.length_b   1.000
_cell.length_c   1.000
_cell.angle_alpha   90.00
_cell.angle_beta   90.00
_cell.angle_gamma   90.00
#
_symmetry.space_group_name_H-M   'P 1'
#
loop_
_entity.id
_entity.type
_entity.pdbx_description
1 polymer ?
#
loop_
_entity_poly.entity_id
_entity_poly.type
_entity_poly.pdbx_seq_one_letter_code
_entity_poly.pdbx_strand_id
1 'polypeptide(L)'
;MTRRKWNWQKDDWGNFTYDNSEIEKLEREYSRQSGFSLGIARYLSREDQNDLIVELVCNEAIKTSEIEGEFLDRESLQSSIRREFGLGIADHHRVKPAEAGIAEMMKDIFTNYDSPLTKKTLCNWHEMLMSGRRNIEIGKYRTHKEAMQVVSGRYDKPKVHFEAPPSADVPKEMEKFIDWFNKSAPGGKEPLTPLVRAGIAHIYFVSIHPFEDGNGRIGRGIVEKSLAQNMGQPTLIALSSTIDDRKREYYEELAAQSTGNEVTHWLIYFGKTIISAQQLTIRQVDFIITKAKFFDTHKDNINPRQLKVINRILLEGPKGFQGGFSAKNYRAITKSPSATATRDLQDLVGKGIFTKTGQLKSTRYTLDLSPFQGKQDKESMT
;
A
#
# COMPACT_ATOMS: atom_id res chain seq x y z
N MET A 1 24.99 -31.63 -11.40
CA MET A 1 24.48 -30.40 -10.72
C MET A 1 23.27 -30.83 -9.92
N THR A 2 23.32 -30.73 -8.59
CA THR A 2 22.20 -31.01 -7.70
C THR A 2 21.09 -30.00 -7.98
N ARG A 3 19.91 -30.48 -8.34
CA ARG A 3 18.74 -29.63 -8.60
C ARG A 3 18.46 -28.82 -7.35
N ARG A 4 18.36 -27.49 -7.47
CA ARG A 4 18.02 -26.57 -6.36
C ARG A 4 16.71 -27.04 -5.74
N LYS A 5 16.71 -27.36 -4.43
CA LYS A 5 15.47 -27.65 -3.69
C LYS A 5 14.84 -26.37 -3.21
N TRP A 6 13.54 -26.24 -3.45
CA TRP A 6 12.75 -25.13 -2.94
C TRP A 6 12.39 -25.36 -1.45
N ASN A 7 12.02 -24.30 -0.74
CA ASN A 7 11.64 -24.35 0.69
C ASN A 7 10.56 -25.41 0.96
N TRP A 8 9.51 -25.47 0.13
CA TRP A 8 8.41 -26.43 0.27
C TRP A 8 8.80 -27.88 0.00
N GLN A 9 9.94 -28.14 -0.61
CA GLN A 9 10.50 -29.50 -0.87
C GLN A 9 11.34 -30.02 0.29
N LYS A 10 11.49 -29.27 1.37
CA LYS A 10 12.29 -29.64 2.53
C LYS A 10 11.42 -30.29 3.60
N ASP A 11 12.04 -31.19 4.38
CA ASP A 11 11.36 -31.95 5.45
C ASP A 11 10.82 -31.05 6.57
N ASP A 12 11.45 -29.88 6.76
CA ASP A 12 11.07 -28.85 7.74
C ASP A 12 10.06 -27.80 7.21
N TRP A 13 9.46 -28.04 6.03
CA TRP A 13 8.48 -27.14 5.46
C TRP A 13 7.29 -26.86 6.39
N GLY A 14 7.01 -25.58 6.59
CA GLY A 14 5.99 -25.10 7.52
C GLY A 14 6.51 -24.88 8.94
N ASN A 15 7.72 -25.37 9.29
CA ASN A 15 8.40 -25.10 10.56
C ASN A 15 9.45 -24.00 10.35
N PHE A 16 9.00 -22.76 10.38
CA PHE A 16 9.88 -21.60 10.19
C PHE A 16 10.68 -21.34 11.46
N THR A 17 12.01 -21.26 11.33
CA THR A 17 12.93 -20.95 12.43
C THR A 17 13.54 -19.56 12.23
N TYR A 18 13.84 -18.86 13.31
CA TYR A 18 14.44 -17.52 13.27
C TYR A 18 15.15 -17.18 14.58
N ASP A 19 16.13 -16.27 14.49
CA ASP A 19 16.78 -15.66 15.65
C ASP A 19 15.96 -14.44 16.10
N ASN A 20 15.45 -14.50 17.33
CA ASN A 20 14.59 -13.46 17.88
C ASN A 20 15.33 -12.19 18.30
N SER A 21 16.66 -12.25 18.52
CA SER A 21 17.44 -11.15 19.14
C SER A 21 17.39 -9.84 18.34
N GLU A 22 17.51 -9.91 17.01
CA GLU A 22 17.45 -8.74 16.13
C GLU A 22 15.99 -8.30 15.88
N ILE A 23 15.07 -9.26 15.85
CA ILE A 23 13.65 -9.00 15.55
C ILE A 23 12.98 -8.29 16.73
N GLU A 24 13.35 -8.60 18.00
CA GLU A 24 12.82 -7.91 19.18
C GLU A 24 13.05 -6.38 19.15
N LYS A 25 14.16 -5.93 18.59
CA LYS A 25 14.42 -4.49 18.45
C LYS A 25 13.43 -3.85 17.48
N LEU A 26 13.15 -4.52 16.36
CA LEU A 26 12.19 -4.06 15.36
C LEU A 26 10.76 -4.11 15.91
N GLU A 27 10.39 -5.12 16.67
CA GLU A 27 9.07 -5.23 17.33
C GLU A 27 8.82 -4.07 18.32
N ARG A 28 9.84 -3.70 19.10
CA ARG A 28 9.75 -2.52 19.99
C ARG A 28 9.57 -1.22 19.21
N GLU A 29 10.30 -1.06 18.11
CA GLU A 29 10.16 0.11 17.25
C GLU A 29 8.79 0.18 16.59
N TYR A 30 8.32 -0.94 16.02
CA TYR A 30 6.98 -1.07 15.44
C TYR A 30 5.88 -0.69 16.45
N SER A 31 5.93 -1.24 17.66
CA SER A 31 4.94 -0.98 18.71
C SER A 31 4.91 0.49 19.13
N ARG A 32 6.07 1.14 19.24
CA ARG A 32 6.19 2.56 19.57
C ARG A 32 5.55 3.45 18.51
N GLN A 33 5.79 3.16 17.23
CA GLN A 33 5.24 3.93 16.11
C GLN A 33 3.75 3.71 15.93
N SER A 34 3.25 2.50 16.18
CA SER A 34 1.83 2.17 16.11
C SER A 34 0.99 3.00 17.08
N GLY A 35 1.46 3.19 18.31
CA GLY A 35 0.78 4.04 19.31
C GLY A 35 0.63 5.49 18.86
N PHE A 36 1.61 6.03 18.16
CA PHE A 36 1.58 7.40 17.63
C PHE A 36 0.52 7.58 16.52
N SER A 37 0.48 6.67 15.55
CA SER A 37 -0.49 6.72 14.44
C SER A 37 -1.94 6.67 14.94
N LEU A 38 -2.20 5.87 15.97
CA LEU A 38 -3.51 5.77 16.63
C LEU A 38 -3.93 7.07 17.32
N GLY A 39 -2.97 7.78 17.94
CA GLY A 39 -3.23 9.05 18.62
C GLY A 39 -3.71 10.13 17.65
N ILE A 40 -3.05 10.28 16.50
CA ILE A 40 -3.36 11.33 15.52
C ILE A 40 -4.79 11.19 14.97
N ALA A 41 -5.18 9.98 14.58
CA ALA A 41 -6.49 9.74 13.97
C ALA A 41 -7.68 10.11 14.88
N ARG A 42 -7.51 10.06 16.20
CA ARG A 42 -8.59 10.38 17.18
C ARG A 42 -8.95 11.85 17.25
N TYR A 43 -8.08 12.76 16.80
CA TYR A 43 -8.33 14.21 16.87
C TYR A 43 -8.95 14.79 15.60
N LEU A 44 -9.16 13.98 14.58
CA LEU A 44 -9.81 14.39 13.34
C LEU A 44 -11.34 14.39 13.48
N SER A 45 -12.01 15.28 12.74
CA SER A 45 -13.45 15.18 12.54
C SER A 45 -13.82 13.84 11.87
N ARG A 46 -15.06 13.40 12.00
CA ARG A 46 -15.52 12.16 11.36
C ARG A 46 -15.43 12.22 9.84
N GLU A 47 -15.64 13.40 9.26
CA GLU A 47 -15.51 13.64 7.82
C GLU A 47 -14.05 13.52 7.37
N ASP A 48 -13.12 14.18 8.07
CA ASP A 48 -11.69 14.10 7.80
C ASP A 48 -11.14 12.66 7.98
N GLN A 49 -11.63 11.92 8.97
CA GLN A 49 -11.28 10.50 9.16
C GLN A 49 -11.70 9.66 7.96
N ASN A 50 -12.90 9.87 7.43
CA ASN A 50 -13.40 9.16 6.26
C ASN A 50 -12.58 9.49 5.02
N ASP A 51 -12.27 10.75 4.78
CA ASP A 51 -11.43 11.17 3.67
C ASP A 51 -10.02 10.61 3.77
N LEU A 52 -9.46 10.56 4.98
CA LEU A 52 -8.18 9.93 5.25
C LEU A 52 -8.19 8.43 4.93
N ILE A 53 -9.21 7.69 5.37
CA ILE A 53 -9.36 6.26 5.08
C ILE A 53 -9.43 6.05 3.56
N VAL A 54 -10.26 6.82 2.85
CA VAL A 54 -10.40 6.72 1.39
C VAL A 54 -9.05 6.95 0.70
N GLU A 55 -8.30 7.96 1.12
CA GLU A 55 -7.01 8.29 0.52
C GLU A 55 -5.96 7.21 0.77
N LEU A 56 -5.84 6.70 2.00
CA LEU A 56 -4.88 5.65 2.35
C LEU A 56 -5.21 4.33 1.65
N VAL A 57 -6.48 3.92 1.65
CA VAL A 57 -6.94 2.71 0.96
C VAL A 57 -6.72 2.84 -0.55
N CYS A 58 -7.01 4.00 -1.13
CA CYS A 58 -6.78 4.25 -2.56
C CYS A 58 -5.31 4.15 -2.92
N ASN A 59 -4.42 4.76 -2.13
CA ASN A 59 -2.98 4.69 -2.37
C ASN A 59 -2.47 3.26 -2.30
N GLU A 60 -2.88 2.48 -1.30
CA GLU A 60 -2.47 1.10 -1.13
C GLU A 60 -3.01 0.22 -2.27
N ALA A 61 -4.28 0.38 -2.68
CA ALA A 61 -4.88 -0.35 -3.79
C ALA A 61 -4.21 -0.07 -5.14
N ILE A 62 -3.86 1.19 -5.43
CA ILE A 62 -3.11 1.56 -6.63
C ILE A 62 -1.74 0.89 -6.60
N LYS A 63 -1.00 1.05 -5.51
CA LYS A 63 0.38 0.58 -5.42
C LYS A 63 0.49 -0.94 -5.43
N THR A 64 -0.42 -1.64 -4.73
CA THR A 64 -0.43 -3.11 -4.77
C THR A 64 -0.73 -3.65 -6.18
N SER A 65 -1.50 -2.92 -6.98
CA SER A 65 -1.79 -3.27 -8.37
C SER A 65 -0.61 -2.91 -9.30
N GLU A 66 0.04 -1.76 -9.12
CA GLU A 66 1.22 -1.34 -9.89
C GLU A 66 2.42 -2.29 -9.70
N ILE A 67 2.61 -2.86 -8.50
CA ILE A 67 3.60 -3.91 -8.25
C ILE A 67 3.41 -5.10 -9.20
N GLU A 68 2.16 -5.46 -9.49
CA GLU A 68 1.80 -6.56 -10.39
C GLU A 68 1.66 -6.12 -11.86
N GLY A 69 1.96 -4.84 -12.16
CA GLY A 69 1.87 -4.29 -13.53
C GLY A 69 0.47 -3.90 -13.97
N GLU A 70 -0.50 -3.81 -13.06
CA GLU A 70 -1.86 -3.35 -13.33
C GLU A 70 -2.01 -1.88 -12.92
N PHE A 71 -2.40 -1.03 -13.88
CA PHE A 71 -2.55 0.41 -13.66
C PHE A 71 -4.02 0.78 -13.58
N LEU A 72 -4.44 1.25 -12.41
CA LEU A 72 -5.81 1.62 -12.09
C LEU A 72 -6.03 3.13 -12.27
N ASP A 73 -7.25 3.50 -12.63
CA ASP A 73 -7.68 4.90 -12.65
C ASP A 73 -8.02 5.36 -11.23
N ARG A 74 -7.32 6.41 -10.76
CA ARG A 74 -7.45 6.90 -9.38
C ARG A 74 -8.84 7.43 -9.07
N GLU A 75 -9.45 8.19 -9.97
CA GLU A 75 -10.77 8.81 -9.73
C GLU A 75 -11.87 7.74 -9.67
N SER A 76 -11.82 6.77 -10.60
CA SER A 76 -12.69 5.61 -10.61
C SER A 76 -12.54 4.76 -9.34
N LEU A 77 -11.31 4.54 -8.89
CA LEU A 77 -11.03 3.78 -7.67
C LEU A 77 -11.50 4.51 -6.41
N GLN A 78 -11.25 5.82 -6.28
CA GLN A 78 -11.74 6.60 -5.14
C GLN A 78 -13.27 6.57 -5.06
N SER A 79 -13.96 6.68 -6.21
CA SER A 79 -15.42 6.55 -6.28
C SER A 79 -15.89 5.17 -5.81
N SER A 80 -15.18 4.10 -6.19
CA SER A 80 -15.47 2.74 -5.74
C SER A 80 -15.29 2.58 -4.24
N ILE A 81 -14.16 3.07 -3.70
CA ILE A 81 -13.86 3.00 -2.26
C ILE A 81 -14.91 3.77 -1.47
N ARG A 82 -15.26 5.01 -1.86
CA ARG A 82 -16.32 5.77 -1.18
C ARG A 82 -17.64 5.03 -1.14
N ARG A 83 -18.05 4.41 -2.24
CA ARG A 83 -19.26 3.59 -2.31
C ARG A 83 -19.17 2.40 -1.37
N GLU A 84 -18.07 1.64 -1.40
CA GLU A 84 -17.90 0.46 -0.54
C GLU A 84 -17.91 0.80 0.95
N PHE A 85 -17.37 1.96 1.34
CA PHE A 85 -17.37 2.43 2.73
C PHE A 85 -18.65 3.21 3.12
N GLY A 86 -19.62 3.36 2.21
CA GLY A 86 -20.88 4.08 2.48
C GLY A 86 -20.71 5.58 2.68
N LEU A 87 -19.67 6.19 2.08
CA LEU A 87 -19.27 7.59 2.29
C LEU A 87 -19.84 8.55 1.23
N GLY A 88 -21.02 8.28 0.71
CA GLY A 88 -21.69 9.10 -0.28
C GLY A 88 -21.48 8.67 -1.73
N ILE A 89 -22.27 9.23 -2.65
CA ILE A 89 -22.21 8.92 -4.08
C ILE A 89 -21.18 9.88 -4.68
N ALA A 90 -20.01 9.37 -4.99
CA ALA A 90 -19.16 10.03 -5.96
C ALA A 90 -19.77 9.80 -7.36
N ASP A 91 -19.61 10.79 -8.24
CA ASP A 91 -20.16 10.85 -9.58
C ASP A 91 -20.36 9.52 -10.32
N HIS A 92 -21.34 9.47 -11.23
CA HIS A 92 -21.72 8.33 -12.07
C HIS A 92 -20.63 7.87 -13.06
N HIS A 93 -19.37 7.81 -12.64
CA HIS A 93 -18.31 7.21 -13.43
C HIS A 93 -18.54 5.70 -13.56
N ARG A 94 -18.46 5.22 -14.79
CA ARG A 94 -18.51 3.77 -15.08
C ARG A 94 -17.28 3.12 -14.46
N VAL A 95 -17.46 2.54 -13.28
CA VAL A 95 -16.41 1.84 -12.55
C VAL A 95 -16.02 0.58 -13.34
N LYS A 96 -14.73 0.38 -13.56
CA LYS A 96 -14.23 -0.86 -14.17
C LYS A 96 -14.18 -1.98 -13.14
N PRO A 97 -14.31 -3.25 -13.56
CA PRO A 97 -14.30 -4.39 -12.64
C PRO A 97 -13.05 -4.46 -11.75
N ALA A 98 -11.88 -4.09 -12.27
CA ALA A 98 -10.62 -4.13 -11.52
C ALA A 98 -10.63 -3.14 -10.33
N GLU A 99 -11.06 -1.88 -10.56
CA GLU A 99 -11.17 -0.87 -9.51
C GLU A 99 -12.25 -1.23 -8.48
N ALA A 100 -13.38 -1.80 -8.92
CA ALA A 100 -14.42 -2.28 -8.02
C ALA A 100 -13.92 -3.42 -7.15
N GLY A 101 -13.30 -4.43 -7.76
CA GLY A 101 -12.86 -5.63 -7.06
C GLY A 101 -11.76 -5.38 -6.02
N ILE A 102 -10.76 -4.55 -6.34
CA ILE A 102 -9.74 -4.20 -5.34
C ILE A 102 -10.32 -3.34 -4.20
N ALA A 103 -11.26 -2.43 -4.49
CA ALA A 103 -11.93 -1.64 -3.45
C ALA A 103 -12.75 -2.53 -2.50
N GLU A 104 -13.47 -3.51 -3.04
CA GLU A 104 -14.24 -4.48 -2.27
C GLU A 104 -13.35 -5.35 -1.38
N MET A 105 -12.21 -5.86 -1.91
CA MET A 105 -11.24 -6.62 -1.14
C MET A 105 -10.64 -5.78 0.00
N MET A 106 -10.23 -4.54 -0.27
CA MET A 106 -9.67 -3.66 0.75
C MET A 106 -10.68 -3.34 1.84
N LYS A 107 -11.94 -3.12 1.48
CA LYS A 107 -13.02 -2.94 2.47
C LYS A 107 -13.20 -4.18 3.33
N ASP A 108 -13.20 -5.38 2.74
CA ASP A 108 -13.34 -6.63 3.49
C ASP A 108 -12.21 -6.82 4.49
N ILE A 109 -10.95 -6.58 4.08
CA ILE A 109 -9.79 -6.60 4.97
C ILE A 109 -9.97 -5.61 6.12
N PHE A 110 -10.38 -4.37 5.81
CA PHE A 110 -10.57 -3.31 6.80
C PHE A 110 -11.69 -3.61 7.80
N THR A 111 -12.81 -4.16 7.32
CA THR A 111 -14.01 -4.36 8.13
C THR A 111 -13.95 -5.69 8.92
N ASN A 112 -13.39 -6.74 8.32
CA ASN A 112 -13.38 -8.11 8.85
C ASN A 112 -11.96 -8.55 9.30
N TYR A 113 -11.12 -7.59 9.69
CA TYR A 113 -9.73 -7.87 10.08
C TYR A 113 -9.64 -8.85 11.25
N ASP A 114 -10.54 -8.78 12.23
CA ASP A 114 -10.58 -9.58 13.45
C ASP A 114 -11.08 -11.01 13.25
N SER A 115 -11.83 -11.24 12.17
CA SER A 115 -12.37 -12.56 11.85
C SER A 115 -11.25 -13.57 11.49
N PRO A 116 -11.40 -14.86 11.84
CA PRO A 116 -10.47 -15.90 11.43
C PRO A 116 -10.30 -15.96 9.91
N LEU A 117 -9.09 -16.25 9.46
CA LEU A 117 -8.85 -16.50 8.03
C LEU A 117 -9.46 -17.86 7.64
N THR A 118 -10.12 -17.90 6.50
CA THR A 118 -10.73 -19.12 5.97
C THR A 118 -10.42 -19.30 4.48
N LYS A 119 -10.57 -20.53 3.97
CA LYS A 119 -10.51 -20.78 2.53
C LYS A 119 -11.52 -19.90 1.79
N LYS A 120 -12.73 -19.74 2.33
CA LYS A 120 -13.78 -18.90 1.74
C LYS A 120 -13.33 -17.45 1.63
N THR A 121 -12.72 -16.90 2.67
CA THR A 121 -12.16 -15.52 2.66
C THR A 121 -11.18 -15.33 1.52
N LEU A 122 -10.18 -16.23 1.39
CA LEU A 122 -9.17 -16.15 0.35
C LEU A 122 -9.75 -16.32 -1.07
N CYS A 123 -10.68 -17.25 -1.25
CA CYS A 123 -11.36 -17.44 -2.52
C CYS A 123 -12.23 -16.24 -2.90
N ASN A 124 -12.92 -15.62 -1.95
CA ASN A 124 -13.69 -14.40 -2.17
C ASN A 124 -12.78 -13.22 -2.56
N TRP A 125 -11.64 -13.04 -1.87
CA TRP A 125 -10.68 -12.00 -2.24
C TRP A 125 -10.15 -12.20 -3.65
N HIS A 126 -9.87 -13.44 -4.03
CA HIS A 126 -9.46 -13.77 -5.39
C HIS A 126 -10.58 -13.48 -6.41
N GLU A 127 -11.84 -13.80 -6.10
CA GLU A 127 -12.99 -13.51 -6.94
C GLU A 127 -13.16 -12.00 -7.17
N MET A 128 -13.06 -11.19 -6.10
CA MET A 128 -13.09 -9.73 -6.17
C MET A 128 -11.98 -9.20 -7.09
N LEU A 129 -10.73 -9.61 -6.87
CA LEU A 129 -9.56 -9.15 -7.64
C LEU A 129 -9.60 -9.54 -9.11
N MET A 130 -10.12 -10.72 -9.41
CA MET A 130 -10.14 -11.28 -10.77
C MET A 130 -11.45 -10.98 -11.50
N SER A 131 -12.34 -10.16 -10.90
CA SER A 131 -13.58 -9.75 -11.54
C SER A 131 -13.35 -9.17 -12.94
N GLY A 132 -14.07 -9.67 -13.92
CA GLY A 132 -13.94 -9.27 -15.33
C GLY A 132 -12.75 -9.90 -16.08
N ARG A 133 -11.87 -10.67 -15.43
CA ARG A 133 -10.81 -11.45 -16.09
C ARG A 133 -11.43 -12.65 -16.83
N ARG A 134 -10.76 -13.07 -17.91
CA ARG A 134 -11.13 -14.26 -18.68
C ARG A 134 -9.93 -15.21 -18.69
N ASN A 135 -10.19 -16.50 -18.88
CA ASN A 135 -9.16 -17.54 -19.03
C ASN A 135 -8.34 -17.83 -17.76
N ILE A 136 -8.87 -17.56 -16.57
CA ILE A 136 -8.32 -17.98 -15.28
C ILE A 136 -9.44 -18.56 -14.41
N GLU A 137 -9.10 -19.48 -13.51
CA GLU A 137 -10.05 -20.03 -12.53
C GLU A 137 -10.28 -19.00 -11.39
N ILE A 138 -11.42 -18.32 -11.43
CA ILE A 138 -11.80 -17.27 -10.47
C ILE A 138 -12.35 -17.89 -9.19
N GLY A 139 -11.91 -17.41 -8.02
CA GLY A 139 -12.40 -17.83 -6.70
C GLY A 139 -12.03 -19.26 -6.31
N LYS A 140 -11.05 -19.85 -6.96
CA LYS A 140 -10.60 -21.25 -6.73
C LYS A 140 -9.09 -21.34 -6.72
N TYR A 141 -8.57 -22.34 -6.02
CA TYR A 141 -7.16 -22.69 -6.12
C TYR A 141 -6.88 -23.27 -7.53
N ARG A 142 -5.69 -23.01 -8.04
CA ARG A 142 -5.22 -23.54 -9.34
C ARG A 142 -5.28 -25.07 -9.40
N THR A 143 -5.62 -25.60 -10.57
CA THR A 143 -5.77 -27.04 -10.80
C THR A 143 -4.92 -27.56 -11.95
N HIS A 144 -4.26 -26.67 -12.73
CA HIS A 144 -3.45 -27.06 -13.88
C HIS A 144 -2.28 -27.96 -13.48
N LYS A 145 -1.88 -28.86 -14.40
CA LYS A 145 -0.84 -29.86 -14.14
C LYS A 145 0.58 -29.31 -14.33
N GLU A 146 0.71 -28.26 -15.11
CA GLU A 146 1.97 -27.57 -15.37
C GLU A 146 2.52 -26.95 -14.08
N ALA A 147 3.85 -26.96 -13.97
CA ALA A 147 4.50 -26.34 -12.81
C ALA A 147 4.22 -24.84 -12.76
N MET A 148 3.72 -24.36 -11.63
CA MET A 148 3.55 -22.93 -11.39
C MET A 148 4.90 -22.31 -11.06
N GLN A 149 5.40 -21.46 -11.95
CA GLN A 149 6.72 -20.85 -11.84
C GLN A 149 6.65 -19.32 -11.85
N VAL A 150 7.43 -18.70 -10.98
CA VAL A 150 7.73 -17.27 -11.04
C VAL A 150 8.96 -17.09 -11.94
N VAL A 151 8.77 -16.46 -13.07
CA VAL A 151 9.81 -16.33 -14.10
C VAL A 151 10.07 -14.87 -14.47
N SER A 152 11.27 -14.59 -14.96
CA SER A 152 11.62 -13.33 -15.63
C SER A 152 12.49 -13.59 -16.84
N GLY A 153 12.74 -12.57 -17.65
CA GLY A 153 13.58 -12.66 -18.84
C GLY A 153 12.78 -12.88 -20.12
N ARG A 154 13.46 -13.33 -21.17
CA ARG A 154 12.83 -13.55 -22.50
C ARG A 154 11.99 -14.82 -22.48
N TYR A 155 10.89 -14.81 -23.23
CA TYR A 155 9.98 -15.95 -23.35
C TYR A 155 10.68 -17.25 -23.80
N ASP A 156 11.68 -17.14 -24.67
CA ASP A 156 12.46 -18.26 -25.19
C ASP A 156 13.57 -18.78 -24.24
N LYS A 157 13.92 -17.99 -23.20
CA LYS A 157 14.90 -18.34 -22.15
C LYS A 157 14.46 -17.75 -20.80
N PRO A 158 13.37 -18.26 -20.20
CA PRO A 158 12.92 -17.76 -18.92
C PRO A 158 13.90 -18.12 -17.81
N LYS A 159 14.17 -17.16 -16.93
CA LYS A 159 14.88 -17.42 -15.68
C LYS A 159 13.85 -17.76 -14.62
N VAL A 160 13.85 -19.00 -14.14
CA VAL A 160 12.98 -19.45 -13.05
C VAL A 160 13.55 -18.96 -11.72
N HIS A 161 12.79 -18.14 -11.01
CA HIS A 161 13.13 -17.62 -9.69
C HIS A 161 12.57 -18.50 -8.58
N PHE A 162 11.40 -19.07 -8.81
CA PHE A 162 10.71 -19.94 -7.87
C PHE A 162 9.78 -20.90 -8.63
N GLU A 163 9.62 -22.12 -8.08
CA GLU A 163 8.62 -23.09 -8.52
C GLU A 163 7.78 -23.48 -7.30
N ALA A 164 6.47 -23.28 -7.38
CA ALA A 164 5.53 -23.55 -6.34
C ALA A 164 5.18 -25.06 -6.24
N PRO A 165 4.56 -25.52 -5.13
CA PRO A 165 4.08 -26.88 -5.01
C PRO A 165 3.16 -27.30 -6.15
N PRO A 166 3.06 -28.59 -6.50
CA PRO A 166 2.08 -29.09 -7.47
C PRO A 166 0.65 -28.67 -7.10
N SER A 167 -0.19 -28.39 -8.08
CA SER A 167 -1.57 -27.96 -7.85
C SER A 167 -2.37 -28.95 -7.02
N ALA A 168 -2.08 -30.25 -7.14
CA ALA A 168 -2.72 -31.30 -6.34
C ALA A 168 -2.46 -31.16 -4.82
N ASP A 169 -1.31 -30.57 -4.43
CA ASP A 169 -0.92 -30.40 -3.03
C ASP A 169 -1.44 -29.10 -2.42
N VAL A 170 -1.80 -28.14 -3.28
CA VAL A 170 -2.25 -26.79 -2.83
C VAL A 170 -3.37 -26.82 -1.80
N PRO A 171 -4.44 -27.62 -1.94
CA PRO A 171 -5.50 -27.64 -0.92
C PRO A 171 -5.01 -28.00 0.47
N LYS A 172 -4.13 -29.01 0.56
CA LYS A 172 -3.54 -29.47 1.84
C LYS A 172 -2.57 -28.44 2.42
N GLU A 173 -1.75 -27.82 1.59
CA GLU A 173 -0.81 -26.79 2.05
C GLU A 173 -1.54 -25.54 2.52
N MET A 174 -2.62 -25.16 1.85
CA MET A 174 -3.46 -24.04 2.28
C MET A 174 -4.24 -24.30 3.55
N GLU A 175 -4.66 -25.57 3.80
CA GLU A 175 -5.26 -25.96 5.08
C GLU A 175 -4.27 -25.77 6.24
N LYS A 176 -3.02 -26.23 6.07
CA LYS A 176 -1.95 -26.03 7.06
C LYS A 176 -1.66 -24.53 7.28
N PHE A 177 -1.57 -23.76 6.20
CA PHE A 177 -1.33 -22.31 6.27
C PHE A 177 -2.44 -21.60 7.06
N ILE A 178 -3.71 -21.88 6.75
CA ILE A 178 -4.86 -21.28 7.42
C ILE A 178 -4.90 -21.64 8.91
N ASP A 179 -4.65 -22.91 9.24
CA ASP A 179 -4.58 -23.38 10.64
C ASP A 179 -3.44 -22.67 11.39
N TRP A 180 -2.24 -22.60 10.80
CA TRP A 180 -1.11 -21.86 11.36
C TRP A 180 -1.44 -20.37 11.55
N PHE A 181 -2.02 -19.72 10.55
CA PHE A 181 -2.37 -18.29 10.60
C PHE A 181 -3.33 -17.97 11.75
N ASN A 182 -4.32 -18.82 11.97
CA ASN A 182 -5.30 -18.65 13.04
C ASN A 182 -4.73 -19.01 14.42
N LYS A 183 -3.88 -20.03 14.52
CA LYS A 183 -3.21 -20.41 15.78
C LYS A 183 -2.21 -19.35 16.24
N SER A 184 -1.54 -18.69 15.31
CA SER A 184 -0.53 -17.66 15.60
C SER A 184 -1.14 -16.27 15.83
N ALA A 185 -2.46 -16.10 15.72
CA ALA A 185 -3.16 -14.83 15.97
C ALA A 185 -3.09 -14.43 17.47
N PRO A 186 -3.25 -13.14 17.78
CA PRO A 186 -3.45 -12.69 19.16
C PRO A 186 -4.63 -13.42 19.79
N GLY A 187 -4.40 -14.06 20.95
CA GLY A 187 -5.41 -14.93 21.59
C GLY A 187 -5.53 -16.33 20.97
N GLY A 188 -4.77 -16.66 19.94
CA GLY A 188 -4.63 -18.03 19.43
C GLY A 188 -3.82 -18.93 20.36
N LYS A 189 -3.63 -20.20 19.96
CA LYS A 189 -2.92 -21.19 20.79
C LYS A 189 -1.41 -20.96 20.86
N GLU A 190 -0.83 -20.37 19.82
CA GLU A 190 0.61 -20.17 19.62
C GLU A 190 0.87 -18.75 19.10
N PRO A 191 0.53 -17.68 19.87
CA PRO A 191 0.57 -16.33 19.38
C PRO A 191 2.00 -15.90 19.05
N LEU A 192 2.16 -15.24 17.90
CA LEU A 192 3.41 -14.65 17.45
C LEU A 192 3.35 -13.12 17.53
N THR A 193 4.53 -12.50 17.64
CA THR A 193 4.67 -11.05 17.61
C THR A 193 4.28 -10.47 16.23
N PRO A 194 3.86 -9.19 16.14
CA PRO A 194 3.30 -8.62 14.92
C PRO A 194 4.14 -8.79 13.67
N LEU A 195 5.43 -8.43 13.73
CA LEU A 195 6.32 -8.47 12.56
C LEU A 195 6.68 -9.91 12.16
N VAL A 196 6.94 -10.77 13.14
CA VAL A 196 7.21 -12.19 12.90
C VAL A 196 6.02 -12.83 12.20
N ARG A 197 4.82 -12.67 12.75
CA ARG A 197 3.61 -13.25 12.18
C ARG A 197 3.33 -12.74 10.78
N ALA A 198 3.41 -11.43 10.56
CA ALA A 198 3.18 -10.81 9.27
C ALA A 198 4.20 -11.28 8.22
N GLY A 199 5.49 -11.35 8.59
CA GLY A 199 6.55 -11.78 7.70
C GLY A 199 6.46 -13.25 7.32
N ILE A 200 6.17 -14.15 8.29
CA ILE A 200 5.97 -15.58 8.01
C ILE A 200 4.68 -15.77 7.19
N ALA A 201 3.58 -15.11 7.54
CA ALA A 201 2.33 -15.22 6.77
C ALA A 201 2.54 -14.87 5.30
N HIS A 202 3.30 -13.81 5.02
CA HIS A 202 3.58 -13.41 3.66
C HIS A 202 4.39 -14.46 2.90
N ILE A 203 5.57 -14.86 3.43
CA ILE A 203 6.44 -15.81 2.71
C ILE A 203 5.80 -17.20 2.59
N TYR A 204 5.06 -17.65 3.60
CA TYR A 204 4.37 -18.93 3.57
C TYR A 204 3.31 -18.95 2.46
N PHE A 205 2.42 -17.95 2.42
CA PHE A 205 1.38 -17.84 1.42
C PHE A 205 1.93 -17.73 -0.01
N VAL A 206 2.90 -16.83 -0.24
CA VAL A 206 3.47 -16.64 -1.58
C VAL A 206 4.30 -17.86 -2.04
N SER A 207 4.84 -18.65 -1.11
CA SER A 207 5.51 -19.90 -1.43
C SER A 207 4.54 -21.02 -1.82
N ILE A 208 3.34 -21.08 -1.26
CA ILE A 208 2.30 -22.03 -1.73
C ILE A 208 1.77 -21.61 -3.10
N HIS A 209 1.64 -20.31 -3.33
CA HIS A 209 1.18 -19.71 -4.60
C HIS A 209 -0.15 -20.32 -5.09
N PRO A 210 -1.23 -20.24 -4.29
CA PRO A 210 -2.41 -21.07 -4.48
C PRO A 210 -3.28 -20.72 -5.69
N PHE A 211 -3.14 -19.53 -6.26
CA PHE A 211 -3.95 -19.05 -7.39
C PHE A 211 -3.14 -18.92 -8.67
N GLU A 212 -3.80 -18.83 -9.82
CA GLU A 212 -3.14 -18.60 -11.11
C GLU A 212 -2.59 -17.16 -11.22
N ASP A 213 -3.27 -16.19 -10.63
CA ASP A 213 -2.88 -14.77 -10.54
C ASP A 213 -3.33 -14.19 -9.19
N GLY A 214 -2.91 -12.97 -8.85
CA GLY A 214 -3.37 -12.25 -7.65
C GLY A 214 -2.70 -12.66 -6.34
N ASN A 215 -1.79 -13.64 -6.34
CA ASN A 215 -1.13 -14.11 -5.10
C ASN A 215 -0.37 -12.99 -4.37
N GLY A 216 0.31 -12.11 -5.09
CA GLY A 216 1.02 -10.97 -4.49
C GLY A 216 0.07 -10.01 -3.79
N ARG A 217 -1.03 -9.60 -4.42
CA ARG A 217 -2.04 -8.70 -3.86
C ARG A 217 -2.71 -9.32 -2.63
N ILE A 218 -3.12 -10.58 -2.70
CA ILE A 218 -3.70 -11.32 -1.56
C ILE A 218 -2.67 -11.48 -0.45
N GLY A 219 -1.42 -11.80 -0.77
CA GLY A 219 -0.33 -11.93 0.21
C GLY A 219 -0.10 -10.64 1.00
N ARG A 220 -0.12 -9.47 0.34
CA ARG A 220 -0.05 -8.16 1.03
C ARG A 220 -1.32 -7.88 1.84
N GLY A 221 -2.50 -8.27 1.36
CA GLY A 221 -3.74 -8.22 2.12
C GLY A 221 -3.72 -9.09 3.39
N ILE A 222 -3.10 -10.27 3.34
CA ILE A 222 -2.87 -11.14 4.50
C ILE A 222 -1.95 -10.47 5.53
N VAL A 223 -0.91 -9.77 5.08
CA VAL A 223 -0.03 -8.97 5.96
C VAL A 223 -0.83 -7.90 6.68
N GLU A 224 -1.63 -7.12 5.95
CA GLU A 224 -2.49 -6.08 6.53
C GLU A 224 -3.45 -6.65 7.57
N LYS A 225 -4.16 -7.75 7.24
CA LYS A 225 -5.02 -8.45 8.19
C LYS A 225 -4.27 -8.94 9.43
N SER A 226 -3.05 -9.49 9.25
CA SER A 226 -2.21 -9.94 10.36
C SER A 226 -1.86 -8.81 11.31
N LEU A 227 -1.39 -7.68 10.77
CA LEU A 227 -1.04 -6.50 11.55
C LEU A 227 -2.26 -5.90 12.25
N ALA A 228 -3.39 -5.79 11.55
CA ALA A 228 -4.64 -5.29 12.10
C ALA A 228 -5.15 -6.14 13.27
N GLN A 229 -5.09 -7.47 13.16
CA GLN A 229 -5.41 -8.37 14.28
C GLN A 229 -4.52 -8.14 15.49
N ASN A 230 -3.22 -7.97 15.30
CA ASN A 230 -2.28 -7.70 16.40
C ASN A 230 -2.52 -6.31 17.04
N MET A 231 -3.00 -5.33 16.26
CA MET A 231 -3.32 -3.99 16.74
C MET A 231 -4.73 -3.87 17.35
N GLY A 232 -5.62 -4.84 17.12
CA GLY A 232 -7.02 -4.77 17.50
C GLY A 232 -7.84 -3.74 16.73
N GLN A 233 -7.33 -3.25 15.60
CA GLN A 233 -7.98 -2.29 14.70
C GLN A 233 -7.29 -2.27 13.32
N PRO A 234 -7.96 -1.77 12.27
CA PRO A 234 -7.34 -1.61 10.95
C PRO A 234 -6.08 -0.76 11.00
N THR A 235 -5.02 -1.16 10.31
CA THR A 235 -3.70 -0.50 10.35
C THR A 235 -3.47 0.48 9.21
N LEU A 236 -3.96 0.17 8.01
CA LEU A 236 -3.83 1.00 6.79
C LEU A 236 -2.39 1.51 6.55
N ILE A 237 -1.39 0.62 6.68
CA ILE A 237 -0.02 1.03 6.43
C ILE A 237 0.28 1.12 4.93
N ALA A 238 1.16 2.03 4.52
CA ALA A 238 1.59 2.22 3.14
C ALA A 238 2.60 1.14 2.69
N LEU A 239 2.23 -0.15 2.89
CA LEU A 239 3.11 -1.29 2.64
C LEU A 239 3.46 -1.40 1.15
N SER A 240 2.46 -1.38 0.29
CA SER A 240 2.66 -1.52 -1.15
C SER A 240 3.42 -0.33 -1.74
N SER A 241 3.20 0.89 -1.24
CA SER A 241 4.00 2.06 -1.64
C SER A 241 5.48 1.89 -1.30
N THR A 242 5.77 1.35 -0.11
CA THR A 242 7.15 1.12 0.35
C THR A 242 7.82 0.00 -0.43
N ILE A 243 7.09 -1.07 -0.78
CA ILE A 243 7.58 -2.16 -1.63
C ILE A 243 7.83 -1.66 -3.06
N ASP A 244 6.91 -0.88 -3.65
CA ASP A 244 7.02 -0.36 -5.01
C ASP A 244 8.27 0.53 -5.19
N ASP A 245 8.56 1.38 -4.21
CA ASP A 245 9.78 2.22 -4.18
C ASP A 245 11.07 1.37 -4.24
N ARG A 246 11.04 0.12 -3.78
CA ARG A 246 12.17 -0.84 -3.74
C ARG A 246 11.80 -2.20 -4.33
N LYS A 247 10.98 -2.20 -5.37
CA LYS A 247 10.40 -3.40 -5.96
C LYS A 247 11.42 -4.49 -6.31
N ARG A 248 12.58 -4.09 -6.85
CA ARG A 248 13.64 -5.04 -7.21
C ARG A 248 14.20 -5.75 -5.97
N GLU A 249 14.51 -5.00 -4.91
CA GLU A 249 15.02 -5.54 -3.65
C GLU A 249 14.03 -6.54 -3.04
N TYR A 250 12.74 -6.18 -3.01
CA TYR A 250 11.67 -7.07 -2.53
C TYR A 250 11.63 -8.42 -3.24
N TYR A 251 11.74 -8.44 -4.57
CA TYR A 251 11.75 -9.71 -5.30
C TYR A 251 13.07 -10.48 -5.15
N GLU A 252 14.21 -9.80 -4.98
CA GLU A 252 15.49 -10.42 -4.66
C GLU A 252 15.44 -11.13 -3.30
N GLU A 253 14.83 -10.51 -2.28
CA GLU A 253 14.64 -11.09 -0.94
C GLU A 253 13.68 -12.28 -0.95
N LEU A 254 12.56 -12.19 -1.66
CA LEU A 254 11.66 -13.33 -1.85
C LEU A 254 12.37 -14.51 -2.52
N ALA A 255 13.17 -14.24 -3.55
CA ALA A 255 13.93 -15.28 -4.24
C ALA A 255 15.02 -15.89 -3.35
N ALA A 256 15.68 -15.11 -2.51
CA ALA A 256 16.65 -15.61 -1.54
C ALA A 256 16.00 -16.55 -0.52
N GLN A 257 14.83 -16.16 0.01
CA GLN A 257 14.08 -16.95 0.99
C GLN A 257 13.43 -18.22 0.41
N SER A 258 13.32 -18.34 -0.91
CA SER A 258 12.64 -19.47 -1.57
C SER A 258 13.31 -20.83 -1.39
N THR A 259 14.49 -20.93 -0.76
CA THR A 259 15.27 -22.17 -0.64
C THR A 259 15.50 -22.64 0.80
N GLY A 260 14.92 -21.99 1.79
CA GLY A 260 15.08 -22.32 3.19
C GLY A 260 13.90 -21.97 4.06
N ASN A 261 13.81 -22.59 5.24
CA ASN A 261 12.79 -22.33 6.24
C ASN A 261 13.36 -21.62 7.49
N GLU A 262 14.66 -21.32 7.49
CA GLU A 262 15.27 -20.33 8.38
C GLU A 262 14.96 -18.95 7.79
N VAL A 263 14.25 -18.08 8.51
CA VAL A 263 13.64 -16.86 7.98
C VAL A 263 14.13 -15.57 8.64
N THR A 264 15.21 -15.61 9.44
CA THR A 264 15.72 -14.42 10.17
C THR A 264 15.98 -13.25 9.24
N HIS A 265 16.74 -13.50 8.15
CA HIS A 265 17.09 -12.45 7.19
C HIS A 265 15.85 -11.81 6.55
N TRP A 266 14.90 -12.64 6.13
CA TRP A 266 13.61 -12.20 5.60
C TRP A 266 12.83 -11.36 6.61
N LEU A 267 12.73 -11.82 7.87
CA LEU A 267 11.99 -11.10 8.91
C LEU A 267 12.62 -9.75 9.25
N ILE A 268 13.94 -9.66 9.24
CA ILE A 268 14.66 -8.39 9.43
C ILE A 268 14.37 -7.43 8.27
N TYR A 269 14.48 -7.89 7.02
CA TYR A 269 14.17 -7.09 5.84
C TYR A 269 12.71 -6.63 5.84
N PHE A 270 11.78 -7.58 5.99
CA PHE A 270 10.36 -7.30 5.90
C PHE A 270 9.84 -6.48 7.09
N GLY A 271 10.38 -6.71 8.30
CA GLY A 271 10.11 -5.90 9.48
C GLY A 271 10.53 -4.44 9.30
N LYS A 272 11.72 -4.18 8.74
CA LYS A 272 12.17 -2.83 8.36
C LYS A 272 11.26 -2.20 7.29
N THR A 273 10.80 -3.00 6.34
CA THR A 273 9.85 -2.54 5.30
C THR A 273 8.52 -2.12 5.92
N ILE A 274 7.96 -2.89 6.86
CA ILE A 274 6.72 -2.58 7.59
C ILE A 274 6.90 -1.29 8.43
N ILE A 275 8.01 -1.14 9.15
CA ILE A 275 8.33 0.06 9.93
C ILE A 275 8.42 1.29 9.00
N SER A 276 9.10 1.17 7.87
CA SER A 276 9.19 2.24 6.87
C SER A 276 7.82 2.60 6.30
N ALA A 277 6.94 1.60 6.10
CA ALA A 277 5.56 1.80 5.67
C ALA A 277 4.73 2.56 6.71
N GLN A 278 4.88 2.26 8.00
CA GLN A 278 4.24 3.03 9.08
C GLN A 278 4.71 4.50 9.06
N GLN A 279 6.01 4.74 8.92
CA GLN A 279 6.55 6.10 8.84
C GLN A 279 6.01 6.85 7.62
N LEU A 280 5.88 6.17 6.48
CA LEU A 280 5.28 6.75 5.29
C LEU A 280 3.80 7.10 5.52
N THR A 281 3.05 6.22 6.17
CA THR A 281 1.64 6.48 6.54
C THR A 281 1.53 7.69 7.45
N ILE A 282 2.36 7.82 8.48
CA ILE A 282 2.37 9.00 9.36
C ILE A 282 2.56 10.27 8.53
N ARG A 283 3.54 10.31 7.62
CA ARG A 283 3.75 11.46 6.73
C ARG A 283 2.55 11.74 5.81
N GLN A 284 1.87 10.70 5.32
CA GLN A 284 0.66 10.86 4.50
C GLN A 284 -0.49 11.45 5.32
N VAL A 285 -0.69 10.96 6.54
CA VAL A 285 -1.70 11.47 7.48
C VAL A 285 -1.43 12.95 7.80
N ASP A 286 -0.22 13.29 8.18
CA ASP A 286 0.18 14.69 8.48
C ASP A 286 -0.05 15.60 7.27
N PHE A 287 0.26 15.12 6.06
CA PHE A 287 0.01 15.86 4.84
C PHE A 287 -1.49 16.10 4.57
N ILE A 288 -2.36 15.11 4.82
CA ILE A 288 -3.81 15.23 4.63
C ILE A 288 -4.38 16.23 5.65
N ILE A 289 -3.94 16.16 6.91
CA ILE A 289 -4.32 17.12 7.96
C ILE A 289 -3.87 18.54 7.57
N THR A 290 -2.64 18.66 7.12
CA THR A 290 -2.06 19.94 6.66
C THR A 290 -2.86 20.53 5.51
N LYS A 291 -3.26 19.68 4.53
CA LYS A 291 -4.12 20.05 3.39
C LYS A 291 -5.49 20.54 3.86
N ALA A 292 -6.14 19.84 4.80
CA ALA A 292 -7.45 20.24 5.33
C ALA A 292 -7.36 21.63 5.99
N LYS A 293 -6.40 21.83 6.91
CA LYS A 293 -6.18 23.13 7.57
C LYS A 293 -5.86 24.25 6.59
N PHE A 294 -5.09 23.96 5.55
CA PHE A 294 -4.79 24.92 4.48
C PHE A 294 -6.07 25.39 3.78
N PHE A 295 -6.95 24.47 3.38
CA PHE A 295 -8.20 24.85 2.73
C PHE A 295 -9.17 25.56 3.65
N ASP A 296 -9.28 25.18 4.91
CA ASP A 296 -10.11 25.87 5.90
C ASP A 296 -9.70 27.35 6.05
N THR A 297 -8.40 27.63 5.95
CA THR A 297 -7.89 29.01 6.07
C THR A 297 -8.02 29.81 4.78
N HIS A 298 -7.87 29.16 3.61
CA HIS A 298 -7.68 29.90 2.35
C HIS A 298 -8.81 29.74 1.34
N LYS A 299 -9.79 28.83 1.52
CA LYS A 299 -10.82 28.51 0.51
C LYS A 299 -11.56 29.73 -0.02
N ASP A 300 -11.88 30.71 0.85
CA ASP A 300 -12.63 31.90 0.46
C ASP A 300 -11.77 32.97 -0.23
N ASN A 301 -10.45 32.82 -0.20
CA ASN A 301 -9.47 33.74 -0.77
C ASN A 301 -8.82 33.26 -2.06
N ILE A 302 -9.23 32.09 -2.58
CA ILE A 302 -8.65 31.43 -3.75
C ILE A 302 -9.67 31.44 -4.90
N ASN A 303 -9.29 31.99 -6.06
CA ASN A 303 -10.16 31.94 -7.24
C ASN A 303 -10.17 30.53 -7.88
N PRO A 304 -11.16 30.19 -8.77
CA PRO A 304 -11.27 28.86 -9.35
C PRO A 304 -10.04 28.39 -10.13
N ARG A 305 -9.29 29.27 -10.77
CA ARG A 305 -8.05 28.91 -11.51
C ARG A 305 -6.93 28.59 -10.54
N GLN A 306 -6.77 29.40 -9.50
CA GLN A 306 -5.81 29.17 -8.42
C GLN A 306 -6.10 27.85 -7.70
N LEU A 307 -7.37 27.59 -7.36
CA LEU A 307 -7.81 26.34 -6.75
C LEU A 307 -7.43 25.12 -7.60
N LYS A 308 -7.68 25.19 -8.93
CA LYS A 308 -7.31 24.11 -9.86
C LYS A 308 -5.81 23.82 -9.84
N VAL A 309 -4.98 24.84 -9.76
CA VAL A 309 -3.51 24.71 -9.70
C VAL A 309 -3.06 24.14 -8.36
N ILE A 310 -3.60 24.66 -7.25
CA ILE A 310 -3.28 24.18 -5.91
C ILE A 310 -3.65 22.71 -5.77
N ASN A 311 -4.85 22.32 -6.19
CA ASN A 311 -5.26 20.92 -6.21
C ASN A 311 -4.31 20.05 -7.03
N ARG A 312 -3.87 20.52 -8.20
CA ARG A 312 -2.92 19.78 -9.04
C ARG A 312 -1.55 19.62 -8.35
N ILE A 313 -1.09 20.60 -7.59
CA ILE A 313 0.16 20.52 -6.81
C ILE A 313 0.00 19.52 -5.65
N LEU A 314 -1.12 19.60 -4.94
CA LEU A 314 -1.41 18.71 -3.81
C LEU A 314 -1.59 17.24 -4.21
N LEU A 315 -1.95 16.95 -5.47
CA LEU A 315 -1.99 15.58 -6.01
C LEU A 315 -0.61 14.92 -6.09
N GLU A 316 0.49 15.70 -6.10
CA GLU A 316 1.85 15.15 -6.03
C GLU A 316 2.21 14.62 -4.62
N GLY A 317 1.32 14.80 -3.64
CA GLY A 317 1.49 14.33 -2.27
C GLY A 317 2.58 15.07 -1.48
N PRO A 318 3.10 14.46 -0.38
CA PRO A 318 4.07 15.10 0.51
C PRO A 318 5.39 15.53 -0.17
N LYS A 319 5.77 14.87 -1.27
CA LYS A 319 7.00 15.20 -2.03
C LYS A 319 6.86 16.49 -2.86
N GLY A 320 5.64 16.99 -3.02
CA GLY A 320 5.36 18.20 -3.78
C GLY A 320 5.78 18.15 -5.26
N PHE A 321 5.72 19.27 -5.93
CA PHE A 321 6.06 19.39 -7.35
C PHE A 321 7.58 19.47 -7.52
N GLN A 322 8.20 18.38 -7.97
CA GLN A 322 9.67 18.28 -8.13
C GLN A 322 10.20 19.36 -9.09
N GLY A 323 11.24 20.08 -8.66
CA GLY A 323 11.83 21.19 -9.43
C GLY A 323 11.05 22.51 -9.37
N GLY A 324 10.00 22.58 -8.55
CA GLY A 324 9.16 23.78 -8.40
C GLY A 324 8.18 24.02 -9.54
N PHE A 325 7.14 24.78 -9.25
CA PHE A 325 6.05 25.08 -10.18
C PHE A 325 6.36 26.38 -10.96
N SER A 326 6.09 26.42 -12.26
CA SER A 326 6.39 27.58 -13.10
C SER A 326 5.11 28.22 -13.68
N ALA A 327 5.21 29.46 -14.16
CA ALA A 327 4.12 30.12 -14.91
C ALA A 327 3.70 29.32 -16.15
N LYS A 328 4.64 28.57 -16.78
CA LYS A 328 4.33 27.66 -17.90
C LYS A 328 3.40 26.54 -17.45
N ASN A 329 3.67 25.92 -16.29
CA ASN A 329 2.81 24.89 -15.71
C ASN A 329 1.42 25.45 -15.36
N TYR A 330 1.36 26.66 -14.76
CA TYR A 330 0.09 27.35 -14.47
C TYR A 330 -0.79 27.48 -15.71
N ARG A 331 -0.20 28.02 -16.81
CA ARG A 331 -0.89 28.18 -18.09
C ARG A 331 -1.35 26.85 -18.68
N ALA A 332 -0.52 25.83 -18.60
CA ALA A 332 -0.87 24.48 -19.10
C ALA A 332 -2.12 23.92 -18.40
N ILE A 333 -2.21 24.10 -17.07
CA ILE A 333 -3.32 23.61 -16.24
C ILE A 333 -4.59 24.44 -16.44
N THR A 334 -4.46 25.79 -16.43
CA THR A 334 -5.61 26.70 -16.40
C THR A 334 -6.07 27.14 -17.77
N LYS A 335 -5.27 26.90 -18.83
CA LYS A 335 -5.45 27.41 -20.20
C LYS A 335 -5.56 28.94 -20.24
N SER A 336 -5.01 29.67 -19.27
CA SER A 336 -5.09 31.12 -19.15
C SER A 336 -3.99 31.84 -19.94
N PRO A 337 -4.21 33.13 -20.37
CA PRO A 337 -3.18 34.00 -20.94
C PRO A 337 -2.03 34.25 -19.95
N SER A 338 -0.85 34.63 -20.51
CA SER A 338 0.36 34.83 -19.69
C SER A 338 0.19 35.92 -18.62
N ALA A 339 -0.46 37.05 -18.98
CA ALA A 339 -0.70 38.13 -18.03
C ALA A 339 -1.59 37.70 -16.86
N THR A 340 -2.63 36.91 -17.14
CA THR A 340 -3.53 36.33 -16.09
C THR A 340 -2.77 35.36 -15.18
N ALA A 341 -1.97 34.47 -15.76
CA ALA A 341 -1.16 33.51 -14.97
C ALA A 341 -0.17 34.25 -14.06
N THR A 342 0.49 35.31 -14.57
CA THR A 342 1.42 36.10 -13.77
C THR A 342 0.70 36.81 -12.61
N ARG A 343 -0.47 37.40 -12.86
CA ARG A 343 -1.27 38.06 -11.80
C ARG A 343 -1.74 37.09 -10.75
N ASP A 344 -2.29 35.95 -11.16
CA ASP A 344 -2.77 34.91 -10.22
C ASP A 344 -1.62 34.37 -9.37
N LEU A 345 -0.42 34.16 -9.94
CA LEU A 345 0.76 33.72 -9.18
C LEU A 345 1.30 34.79 -8.24
N GLN A 346 1.29 36.06 -8.65
CA GLN A 346 1.68 37.19 -7.76
C GLN A 346 0.71 37.35 -6.60
N ASP A 347 -0.59 37.19 -6.85
CA ASP A 347 -1.63 37.24 -5.83
C ASP A 347 -1.44 36.10 -4.80
N LEU A 348 -1.17 34.86 -5.26
CA LEU A 348 -0.86 33.74 -4.37
C LEU A 348 0.40 33.99 -3.52
N VAL A 349 1.43 34.62 -4.09
CA VAL A 349 2.62 35.02 -3.32
C VAL A 349 2.29 36.12 -2.31
N GLY A 350 1.51 37.14 -2.70
CA GLY A 350 1.06 38.20 -1.81
C GLY A 350 0.20 37.73 -0.64
N LYS A 351 -0.53 36.64 -0.81
CA LYS A 351 -1.33 35.95 0.22
C LYS A 351 -0.51 34.99 1.09
N GLY A 352 0.80 34.83 0.82
CA GLY A 352 1.64 33.86 1.54
C GLY A 352 1.33 32.41 1.24
N ILE A 353 0.51 32.13 0.21
CA ILE A 353 0.16 30.77 -0.22
C ILE A 353 1.30 30.13 -1.01
N PHE A 354 2.01 30.94 -1.80
CA PHE A 354 3.21 30.50 -2.52
C PHE A 354 4.45 31.27 -2.07
N THR A 355 5.56 30.58 -2.00
CA THR A 355 6.90 31.18 -1.98
C THR A 355 7.44 31.25 -3.39
N LYS A 356 8.21 32.31 -3.69
CA LYS A 356 8.82 32.52 -5.01
C LYS A 356 10.32 32.47 -4.91
N THR A 357 10.98 31.70 -5.78
CA THR A 357 12.43 31.62 -5.90
C THR A 357 12.88 31.86 -7.35
N GLY A 358 14.12 32.26 -7.53
CA GLY A 358 14.69 32.55 -8.86
C GLY A 358 14.16 33.82 -9.52
N GLN A 359 14.66 34.12 -10.71
CA GLN A 359 14.30 35.30 -11.49
C GLN A 359 14.03 34.95 -12.95
N LEU A 360 13.22 35.77 -13.62
CA LEU A 360 12.88 35.64 -15.05
C LEU A 360 12.45 34.20 -15.41
N LYS A 361 13.14 33.56 -16.35
CA LYS A 361 12.81 32.19 -16.83
C LYS A 361 13.08 31.10 -15.77
N SER A 362 13.93 31.37 -14.80
CA SER A 362 14.24 30.45 -13.69
C SER A 362 13.28 30.60 -12.51
N THR A 363 12.30 31.51 -12.56
CA THR A 363 11.30 31.68 -11.49
C THR A 363 10.55 30.38 -11.24
N ARG A 364 10.52 29.98 -9.95
CA ARG A 364 9.75 28.84 -9.45
C ARG A 364 8.88 29.27 -8.28
N TYR A 365 7.76 28.60 -8.15
CA TYR A 365 6.79 28.79 -7.09
C TYR A 365 6.62 27.50 -6.32
N THR A 366 6.57 27.57 -5.02
CA THR A 366 6.35 26.41 -4.13
C THR A 366 5.18 26.72 -3.23
N LEU A 367 4.24 25.77 -3.10
CA LEU A 367 3.13 25.89 -2.16
C LEU A 367 3.68 25.87 -0.74
N ASP A 368 3.38 26.89 0.05
CA ASP A 368 3.83 26.99 1.44
C ASP A 368 2.79 26.36 2.39
N LEU A 369 3.08 25.16 2.83
CA LEU A 369 2.28 24.44 3.82
C LEU A 369 2.86 24.54 5.25
N SER A 370 4.01 25.16 5.42
CA SER A 370 4.73 25.23 6.70
C SER A 370 3.93 25.85 7.86
N PRO A 371 3.00 26.82 7.66
CA PRO A 371 2.17 27.34 8.74
C PRO A 371 1.19 26.30 9.33
N PHE A 372 0.89 25.24 8.56
CA PHE A 372 -0.12 24.23 8.93
C PHE A 372 0.48 22.93 9.44
N GLN A 373 1.81 22.74 9.30
CA GLN A 373 2.55 21.58 9.78
C GLN A 373 2.69 21.61 11.30
N GLY A 374 2.66 20.43 11.94
CA GLY A 374 2.91 20.27 13.36
C GLY A 374 4.35 20.65 13.76
N LYS A 375 4.59 20.94 15.04
CA LYS A 375 5.92 21.35 15.54
C LYS A 375 7.05 20.33 15.36
N GLN A 376 6.74 19.05 15.07
CA GLN A 376 7.74 17.98 14.94
C GLN A 376 8.46 17.93 13.59
N ASP A 377 7.91 18.50 12.52
CA ASP A 377 8.52 18.43 11.18
C ASP A 377 9.66 19.43 10.96
N LYS A 378 9.87 20.36 11.89
CA LYS A 378 10.94 21.38 11.74
C LYS A 378 12.34 20.86 12.06
N GLU A 379 12.48 19.73 12.75
CA GLU A 379 13.79 19.18 13.14
C GLU A 379 14.33 18.12 12.18
N SER A 380 13.52 17.62 11.25
CA SER A 380 13.96 16.59 10.29
C SER A 380 14.40 17.13 8.92
N MET A 381 14.35 18.45 8.70
CA MET A 381 14.73 19.14 7.45
C MET A 381 16.05 19.97 7.57
N THR A 382 16.73 19.91 8.68
CA THR A 382 18.09 20.44 8.87
C THR A 382 19.06 19.27 9.01
#